data_cedf3e4c3b7338c9b488bf8077006640
#
_entry.id   cedf3e4c3b7338c9b488bf8077006640
#
_cell.length_a   1.000
_cell.length_b   1.000
_cell.length_c   1.000
_cell.angle_alpha   90.00
_cell.angle_beta   90.00
_cell.angle_gamma   90.00
#
_symmetry.space_group_name_H-M   'P 1'
#
loop_
_entity.id
_entity.type
_entity.pdbx_description
1 polymer ?
#
loop_
_entity_poly.entity_id
_entity_poly.type
_entity_poly.pdbx_seq_one_letter_code
_entity_poly.pdbx_strand_id
1 'polypeptide(L)'
;MSAVCQQALADAVARNQTGLAMPQGTTDDLSRSFTQRAYGVLKNAEKAAERAGDKPTTVELMAALVESNGLAVTVLSAADIDPEDVVDELRGRAKDGGRAEPLEQVAERAVEQARGLGHTYVGTEHLLLAITAGSRSELAAKTLRDMGMTHERAFQGVVTALSAYEYARETLTFSGISAPIRAALEDIRSRLARLEDRVTGS
;
A
#
# COMPACT_ATOMS: atom_id res chain seq x y z
N MET A 1 10.94 -32.38 11.86
CA MET A 1 9.73 -31.62 11.45
C MET A 1 8.67 -32.62 11.00
N SER A 2 7.46 -32.56 11.55
CA SER A 2 6.40 -33.52 11.33
C SER A 2 5.85 -33.47 9.91
N ALA A 3 5.59 -34.63 9.29
CA ALA A 3 4.96 -34.77 7.98
C ALA A 3 3.63 -33.96 7.86
N VAL A 4 2.94 -33.77 8.98
CA VAL A 4 1.71 -32.98 9.08
C VAL A 4 1.95 -31.48 8.79
N CYS A 5 3.09 -30.92 9.23
CA CYS A 5 3.43 -29.52 8.92
C CYS A 5 3.79 -29.33 7.43
N GLN A 6 4.44 -30.32 6.82
CA GLN A 6 4.77 -30.27 5.39
C GLN A 6 3.52 -30.40 4.53
N GLN A 7 2.58 -31.26 4.91
CA GLN A 7 1.30 -31.41 4.22
C GLN A 7 0.44 -30.14 4.34
N ALA A 8 0.36 -29.53 5.54
CA ALA A 8 -0.38 -28.28 5.76
C ALA A 8 0.22 -27.11 4.96
N LEU A 9 1.56 -27.05 4.82
CA LEU A 9 2.23 -26.05 3.99
C LEU A 9 1.95 -26.28 2.49
N ALA A 10 2.02 -27.52 2.05
CA ALA A 10 1.72 -27.89 0.66
C ALA A 10 0.26 -27.60 0.30
N ASP A 11 -0.67 -27.89 1.20
CA ASP A 11 -2.10 -27.60 1.02
C ASP A 11 -2.42 -26.09 1.07
N ALA A 12 -1.66 -25.30 1.84
CA ALA A 12 -1.77 -23.85 1.85
C ALA A 12 -1.24 -23.23 0.56
N VAL A 13 -0.11 -23.74 0.05
CA VAL A 13 0.46 -23.30 -1.23
C VAL A 13 -0.44 -23.72 -2.39
N ALA A 14 -1.00 -24.94 -2.38
CA ALA A 14 -1.93 -25.39 -3.42
C ALA A 14 -3.24 -24.58 -3.43
N ARG A 15 -3.78 -24.20 -2.26
CA ARG A 15 -4.96 -23.34 -2.15
C ARG A 15 -4.71 -21.91 -2.65
N ASN A 16 -3.49 -21.41 -2.50
CA ASN A 16 -3.09 -20.13 -3.07
C ASN A 16 -2.87 -20.19 -4.60
N GLN A 17 -2.55 -21.37 -5.14
CA GLN A 17 -2.36 -21.57 -6.59
C GLN A 17 -3.68 -21.79 -7.35
N THR A 18 -4.79 -22.10 -6.67
CA THR A 18 -6.14 -22.12 -7.26
C THR A 18 -6.83 -20.76 -7.24
N GLY A 19 -6.09 -19.67 -6.92
CA GLY A 19 -6.54 -18.31 -7.08
C GLY A 19 -6.94 -18.06 -8.52
N LEU A 20 -8.20 -17.67 -8.71
CA LEU A 20 -8.82 -17.25 -9.96
C LEU A 20 -7.83 -16.48 -10.83
N ALA A 21 -7.63 -16.96 -12.06
CA ALA A 21 -6.79 -16.26 -13.03
C ALA A 21 -7.19 -14.78 -13.09
N MET A 22 -6.22 -13.89 -12.88
CA MET A 22 -6.45 -12.46 -13.05
C MET A 22 -6.98 -12.22 -14.47
N PRO A 23 -8.05 -11.44 -14.65
CA PRO A 23 -8.58 -11.16 -15.97
C PRO A 23 -7.49 -10.55 -16.85
N GLN A 24 -7.27 -11.11 -18.01
CA GLN A 24 -6.49 -10.50 -19.08
C GLN A 24 -7.47 -9.66 -19.91
N GLY A 25 -7.77 -8.46 -19.45
CA GLY A 25 -8.86 -7.71 -20.03
C GLY A 25 -8.65 -6.19 -20.01
N THR A 26 -9.51 -5.54 -20.77
CA THR A 26 -9.63 -4.09 -20.96
C THR A 26 -9.65 -3.30 -19.63
N THR A 27 -9.48 -1.98 -19.71
CA THR A 27 -9.42 -1.03 -18.58
C THR A 27 -10.52 -1.23 -17.52
N ASP A 28 -11.70 -1.71 -17.90
CA ASP A 28 -12.83 -2.03 -17.00
C ASP A 28 -12.57 -3.26 -16.12
N ASP A 29 -11.83 -4.25 -16.63
CA ASP A 29 -11.44 -5.43 -15.85
C ASP A 29 -10.30 -5.11 -14.86
N LEU A 30 -9.41 -4.19 -15.21
CA LEU A 30 -8.35 -3.73 -14.33
C LEU A 30 -8.92 -3.02 -13.09
N SER A 31 -9.96 -2.20 -13.26
CA SER A 31 -10.58 -1.48 -12.15
C SER A 31 -11.14 -2.39 -11.06
N ARG A 32 -11.62 -3.59 -11.44
CA ARG A 32 -12.17 -4.60 -10.51
C ARG A 32 -11.09 -5.32 -9.68
N SER A 33 -9.85 -5.27 -10.13
CA SER A 33 -8.71 -5.88 -9.42
C SER A 33 -8.19 -5.00 -8.29
N PHE A 34 -8.45 -3.68 -8.32
CA PHE A 34 -7.98 -2.76 -7.31
C PHE A 34 -8.83 -2.82 -6.03
N THR A 35 -8.17 -2.79 -4.87
CA THR A 35 -8.87 -2.57 -3.61
C THR A 35 -9.56 -1.20 -3.64
N GLN A 36 -10.62 -1.03 -2.83
CA GLN A 36 -11.34 0.24 -2.75
C GLN A 36 -10.39 1.42 -2.45
N ARG A 37 -9.39 1.21 -1.58
CA ARG A 37 -8.39 2.22 -1.25
C ARG A 37 -7.49 2.55 -2.43
N ALA A 38 -6.92 1.54 -3.09
CA ALA A 38 -6.05 1.75 -4.24
C ALA A 38 -6.80 2.40 -5.42
N TYR A 39 -8.05 2.00 -5.65
CA TYR A 39 -8.92 2.65 -6.64
C TYR A 39 -9.19 4.12 -6.29
N GLY A 40 -9.44 4.41 -5.00
CA GLY A 40 -9.59 5.78 -4.51
C GLY A 40 -8.34 6.64 -4.76
N VAL A 41 -7.16 6.07 -4.56
CA VAL A 41 -5.87 6.74 -4.86
C VAL A 41 -5.77 7.12 -6.33
N LEU A 42 -6.05 6.18 -7.26
CA LEU A 42 -6.03 6.45 -8.70
C LEU A 42 -7.02 7.57 -9.07
N LYS A 43 -8.25 7.50 -8.55
CA LYS A 43 -9.27 8.53 -8.80
C LYS A 43 -8.92 9.89 -8.22
N ASN A 44 -8.25 9.96 -7.09
CA ASN A 44 -7.78 11.22 -6.50
C ASN A 44 -6.64 11.83 -7.32
N ALA A 45 -5.72 11.00 -7.83
CA ALA A 45 -4.67 11.44 -8.73
C ALA A 45 -5.25 12.02 -10.04
N GLU A 46 -6.22 11.32 -10.67
CA GLU A 46 -6.94 11.83 -11.84
C GLU A 46 -7.59 13.20 -11.58
N LYS A 47 -8.35 13.31 -10.48
CA LYS A 47 -9.01 14.58 -10.11
C LYS A 47 -8.02 15.71 -9.81
N ALA A 48 -6.87 15.40 -9.22
CA ALA A 48 -5.83 16.40 -8.96
C ALA A 48 -5.26 16.95 -10.27
N ALA A 49 -4.94 16.08 -11.23
CA ALA A 49 -4.48 16.47 -12.55
C ALA A 49 -5.53 17.26 -13.34
N GLU A 50 -6.79 16.83 -13.34
CA GLU A 50 -7.90 17.54 -13.98
C GLU A 50 -8.05 18.97 -13.46
N ARG A 51 -7.92 19.19 -12.14
CA ARG A 51 -7.97 20.55 -11.55
C ARG A 51 -6.81 21.44 -11.99
N ALA A 52 -5.66 20.84 -12.28
CA ALA A 52 -4.49 21.53 -12.80
C ALA A 52 -4.56 21.76 -14.32
N GLY A 53 -5.50 21.11 -15.01
CA GLY A 53 -5.59 21.13 -16.49
C GLY A 53 -4.55 20.20 -17.16
N ASP A 54 -4.01 19.24 -16.41
CA ASP A 54 -2.93 18.35 -16.84
C ASP A 54 -3.40 16.89 -16.95
N LYS A 55 -2.54 16.04 -17.49
CA LYS A 55 -2.73 14.58 -17.47
C LYS A 55 -2.19 13.99 -16.17
N PRO A 56 -2.86 12.98 -15.59
CA PRO A 56 -2.40 12.36 -14.36
C PRO A 56 -1.08 11.60 -14.57
N THR A 57 -0.16 11.82 -13.64
CA THR A 57 1.19 11.26 -13.65
C THR A 57 1.56 10.65 -12.29
N THR A 58 2.78 10.13 -12.19
CA THR A 58 3.34 9.62 -10.93
C THR A 58 3.42 10.68 -9.83
N VAL A 59 3.40 11.96 -10.15
CA VAL A 59 3.43 13.06 -9.16
C VAL A 59 2.11 13.11 -8.39
N GLU A 60 0.98 13.17 -9.10
CA GLU A 60 -0.36 13.17 -8.51
C GLU A 60 -0.65 11.83 -7.82
N LEU A 61 -0.17 10.72 -8.43
CA LEU A 61 -0.31 9.39 -7.85
C LEU A 61 0.39 9.31 -6.49
N MET A 62 1.63 9.78 -6.39
CA MET A 62 2.38 9.73 -5.14
C MET A 62 1.73 10.59 -4.04
N ALA A 63 1.25 11.78 -4.38
CA ALA A 63 0.52 12.62 -3.45
C ALA A 63 -0.76 11.93 -2.93
N ALA A 64 -1.59 11.38 -3.83
CA ALA A 64 -2.80 10.66 -3.46
C ALA A 64 -2.50 9.37 -2.66
N LEU A 65 -1.36 8.71 -2.94
CA LEU A 65 -0.92 7.54 -2.22
C LEU A 65 -0.58 7.87 -0.76
N VAL A 66 0.13 8.98 -0.54
CA VAL A 66 0.46 9.48 0.81
C VAL A 66 -0.80 9.88 1.57
N GLU A 67 -1.70 10.66 0.96
CA GLU A 67 -2.97 11.06 1.56
C GLU A 67 -3.86 9.86 1.96
N SER A 68 -3.75 8.74 1.26
CA SER A 68 -4.56 7.54 1.51
C SER A 68 -4.23 6.84 2.83
N ASN A 69 -3.05 7.11 3.40
CA ASN A 69 -2.51 6.45 4.59
C ASN A 69 -2.62 4.92 4.54
N GLY A 70 -2.29 4.35 3.39
CA GLY A 70 -2.32 2.92 3.12
C GLY A 70 -1.02 2.20 3.47
N LEU A 71 -0.92 0.91 3.10
CA LEU A 71 0.27 0.09 3.38
C LEU A 71 1.54 0.67 2.75
N ALA A 72 1.44 1.35 1.61
CA ALA A 72 2.55 2.07 1.00
C ALA A 72 3.20 3.09 1.94
N VAL A 73 2.39 3.87 2.66
CA VAL A 73 2.87 4.85 3.66
C VAL A 73 3.57 4.14 4.81
N THR A 74 3.00 3.05 5.30
CA THR A 74 3.63 2.22 6.34
C THR A 74 5.01 1.73 5.91
N VAL A 75 5.16 1.30 4.66
CA VAL A 75 6.43 0.81 4.11
C VAL A 75 7.46 1.94 4.00
N LEU A 76 7.06 3.14 3.56
CA LEU A 76 7.95 4.32 3.51
C LEU A 76 8.43 4.70 4.91
N SER A 77 7.50 4.84 5.86
CA SER A 77 7.81 5.22 7.25
C SER A 77 8.69 4.17 7.94
N ALA A 78 8.45 2.88 7.70
CA ALA A 78 9.28 1.80 8.23
C ALA A 78 10.72 1.78 7.64
N ALA A 79 10.92 2.47 6.54
CA ALA A 79 12.22 2.69 5.92
C ALA A 79 12.88 4.03 6.31
N ASP A 80 12.36 4.70 7.35
CA ASP A 80 12.80 6.03 7.81
C ASP A 80 12.71 7.10 6.70
N ILE A 81 11.71 6.99 5.82
CA ILE A 81 11.42 7.97 4.76
C ILE A 81 10.09 8.63 5.09
N ASP A 82 10.12 9.96 5.26
CA ASP A 82 8.89 10.73 5.44
C ASP A 82 8.11 10.77 4.13
N PRO A 83 6.86 10.29 4.09
CA PRO A 83 6.06 10.29 2.88
C PRO A 83 5.77 11.69 2.32
N GLU A 84 5.64 12.70 3.18
CA GLU A 84 5.38 14.08 2.77
C GLU A 84 6.62 14.69 2.10
N ASP A 85 7.81 14.43 2.62
CA ASP A 85 9.07 14.85 2.02
C ASP A 85 9.23 14.27 0.59
N VAL A 86 8.77 13.04 0.35
CA VAL A 86 8.77 12.43 -0.98
C VAL A 86 7.92 13.24 -1.94
N VAL A 87 6.72 13.66 -1.52
CA VAL A 87 5.79 14.44 -2.35
C VAL A 87 6.35 15.82 -2.66
N ASP A 88 6.94 16.48 -1.67
CA ASP A 88 7.50 17.81 -1.83
C ASP A 88 8.73 17.81 -2.75
N GLU A 89 9.61 16.83 -2.60
CA GLU A 89 10.76 16.65 -3.48
C GLU A 89 10.33 16.35 -4.93
N LEU A 90 9.31 15.49 -5.10
CA LEU A 90 8.73 15.19 -6.42
C LEU A 90 8.17 16.44 -7.10
N ARG A 91 7.40 17.24 -6.36
CA ARG A 91 6.83 18.50 -6.87
C ARG A 91 7.92 19.51 -7.25
N GLY A 92 8.98 19.59 -6.45
CA GLY A 92 10.14 20.41 -6.75
C GLY A 92 10.80 20.00 -8.07
N ARG A 93 11.17 18.73 -8.18
CA ARG A 93 11.82 18.18 -9.39
C ARG A 93 10.93 18.20 -10.64
N ALA A 94 9.62 18.09 -10.50
CA ALA A 94 8.69 18.21 -11.61
C ALA A 94 8.70 19.62 -12.21
N LYS A 95 8.79 20.66 -11.38
CA LYS A 95 8.92 22.05 -11.83
C LYS A 95 10.23 22.30 -12.59
N ASP A 96 11.28 21.58 -12.25
CA ASP A 96 12.58 21.64 -12.91
C ASP A 96 12.65 20.83 -14.23
N GLY A 97 11.51 20.34 -14.70
CA GLY A 97 11.40 19.61 -15.97
C GLY A 97 11.67 18.09 -15.86
N GLY A 98 11.58 17.53 -14.67
CA GLY A 98 11.65 16.07 -14.47
C GLY A 98 10.54 15.35 -15.22
N ARG A 99 10.88 14.23 -15.87
CA ARG A 99 9.91 13.44 -16.65
C ARG A 99 9.12 12.49 -15.76
N ALA A 100 7.87 12.83 -15.51
CA ALA A 100 6.91 11.96 -14.82
C ALA A 100 6.25 10.95 -15.80
N GLU A 101 5.91 9.79 -15.31
CA GLU A 101 5.27 8.72 -16.08
C GLU A 101 3.75 8.86 -16.03
N PRO A 102 3.00 8.53 -17.13
CA PRO A 102 1.55 8.50 -17.12
C PRO A 102 0.99 7.48 -16.12
N LEU A 103 -0.11 7.84 -15.45
CA LEU A 103 -0.76 7.04 -14.44
C LEU A 103 -1.15 5.63 -14.93
N GLU A 104 -1.61 5.52 -16.19
CA GLU A 104 -2.04 4.25 -16.79
C GLU A 104 -0.91 3.22 -16.80
N GLN A 105 0.31 3.61 -17.16
CA GLN A 105 1.47 2.71 -17.21
C GLN A 105 1.84 2.20 -15.80
N VAL A 106 1.70 3.05 -14.78
CA VAL A 106 1.93 2.64 -13.40
C VAL A 106 0.84 1.68 -12.91
N ALA A 107 -0.42 1.93 -13.27
CA ALA A 107 -1.53 1.06 -12.91
C ALA A 107 -1.39 -0.34 -13.53
N GLU A 108 -1.01 -0.44 -14.80
CA GLU A 108 -0.70 -1.72 -15.47
C GLU A 108 0.44 -2.45 -14.76
N ARG A 109 1.53 -1.76 -14.48
CA ARG A 109 2.67 -2.33 -13.76
C ARG A 109 2.31 -2.76 -12.33
N ALA A 110 1.39 -2.05 -11.64
CA ALA A 110 0.91 -2.47 -10.33
C ALA A 110 0.16 -3.81 -10.36
N VAL A 111 -0.56 -4.08 -11.43
CA VAL A 111 -1.19 -5.40 -11.65
C VAL A 111 -0.12 -6.49 -11.84
N GLU A 112 0.96 -6.19 -12.56
CA GLU A 112 2.09 -7.12 -12.73
C GLU A 112 2.80 -7.41 -11.40
N GLN A 113 3.01 -6.37 -10.57
CA GLN A 113 3.59 -6.53 -9.23
C GLN A 113 2.69 -7.41 -8.34
N ALA A 114 1.38 -7.20 -8.36
CA ALA A 114 0.44 -8.02 -7.61
C ALA A 114 0.48 -9.49 -8.05
N ARG A 115 0.51 -9.74 -9.35
CA ARG A 115 0.65 -11.10 -9.91
C ARG A 115 1.97 -11.75 -9.50
N GLY A 116 3.06 -11.00 -9.53
CA GLY A 116 4.38 -11.48 -9.10
C GLY A 116 4.43 -11.91 -7.64
N LEU A 117 3.61 -11.29 -6.79
CA LEU A 117 3.42 -11.65 -5.38
C LEU A 117 2.35 -12.75 -5.17
N GLY A 118 1.68 -13.22 -6.22
CA GLY A 118 0.60 -14.20 -6.12
C GLY A 118 -0.72 -13.62 -5.57
N HIS A 119 -0.87 -12.29 -5.61
CA HIS A 119 -2.08 -11.63 -5.13
C HIS A 119 -3.15 -11.55 -6.22
N THR A 120 -4.42 -11.69 -5.82
CA THR A 120 -5.59 -11.55 -6.69
C THR A 120 -6.19 -10.15 -6.68
N TYR A 121 -5.57 -9.23 -5.93
CA TYR A 121 -5.98 -7.83 -5.77
C TYR A 121 -4.78 -6.90 -5.91
N VAL A 122 -5.05 -5.65 -6.24
CA VAL A 122 -4.04 -4.58 -6.30
C VAL A 122 -4.31 -3.59 -5.16
N GLY A 123 -3.41 -3.54 -4.18
CA GLY A 123 -3.43 -2.60 -3.06
C GLY A 123 -2.49 -1.42 -3.27
N THR A 124 -2.41 -0.53 -2.28
CA THR A 124 -1.52 0.64 -2.29
C THR A 124 -0.04 0.25 -2.31
N GLU A 125 0.30 -0.88 -1.70
CA GLU A 125 1.64 -1.48 -1.72
C GLU A 125 2.10 -1.82 -3.15
N HIS A 126 1.19 -2.34 -3.98
CA HIS A 126 1.50 -2.67 -5.37
C HIS A 126 1.70 -1.40 -6.23
N LEU A 127 0.98 -0.32 -5.91
CA LEU A 127 1.22 0.99 -6.52
C LEU A 127 2.62 1.52 -6.18
N LEU A 128 3.05 1.41 -4.92
CA LEU A 128 4.41 1.76 -4.51
C LEU A 128 5.47 0.92 -5.22
N LEU A 129 5.26 -0.40 -5.30
CA LEU A 129 6.15 -1.30 -6.05
C LEU A 129 6.22 -0.92 -7.53
N ALA A 130 5.08 -0.59 -8.14
CA ALA A 130 5.02 -0.16 -9.53
C ALA A 130 5.79 1.15 -9.77
N ILE A 131 5.68 2.13 -8.87
CA ILE A 131 6.45 3.37 -8.96
C ILE A 131 7.95 3.08 -8.83
N THR A 132 8.36 2.32 -7.83
CA THR A 132 9.80 2.01 -7.61
C THR A 132 10.42 1.15 -8.71
N ALA A 133 9.61 0.36 -9.44
CA ALA A 133 10.01 -0.42 -10.61
C ALA A 133 10.11 0.42 -11.90
N GLY A 134 9.74 1.69 -11.87
CA GLY A 134 9.87 2.63 -12.98
C GLY A 134 11.31 2.75 -13.50
N SER A 135 11.47 3.27 -14.70
CA SER A 135 12.80 3.43 -15.31
C SER A 135 13.72 4.29 -14.45
N ARG A 136 15.03 4.17 -14.65
CA ARG A 136 16.02 4.95 -13.88
C ARG A 136 15.91 6.47 -14.08
N SER A 137 15.34 6.89 -15.18
CA SER A 137 15.15 8.29 -15.55
C SER A 137 13.74 8.80 -15.23
N GLU A 138 12.82 7.93 -14.81
CA GLU A 138 11.48 8.31 -14.38
C GLU A 138 11.56 9.08 -13.05
N LEU A 139 10.81 10.17 -12.97
CA LEU A 139 10.93 11.15 -11.89
C LEU A 139 10.68 10.54 -10.51
N ALA A 140 9.57 9.83 -10.32
CA ALA A 140 9.19 9.30 -9.02
C ALA A 140 10.11 8.14 -8.59
N ALA A 141 10.42 7.23 -9.52
CA ALA A 141 11.36 6.14 -9.26
C ALA A 141 12.76 6.66 -8.91
N LYS A 142 13.21 7.73 -9.58
CA LYS A 142 14.49 8.36 -9.28
C LYS A 142 14.47 9.04 -7.93
N THR A 143 13.42 9.81 -7.63
CA THR A 143 13.29 10.53 -6.34
C THR A 143 13.28 9.55 -5.17
N LEU A 144 12.44 8.52 -5.22
CA LEU A 144 12.39 7.49 -4.19
C LEU A 144 13.76 6.82 -3.98
N ARG A 145 14.46 6.51 -5.06
CA ARG A 145 15.79 5.89 -5.01
C ARG A 145 16.83 6.83 -4.39
N ASP A 146 16.83 8.12 -4.75
CA ASP A 146 17.73 9.13 -4.19
C ASP A 146 17.47 9.31 -2.67
N MET A 147 16.22 9.11 -2.21
CA MET A 147 15.84 9.11 -0.80
C MET A 147 16.08 7.75 -0.11
N GLY A 148 16.64 6.77 -0.80
CA GLY A 148 16.99 5.46 -0.25
C GLY A 148 15.93 4.37 -0.42
N MET A 149 14.78 4.66 -1.07
CA MET A 149 13.77 3.65 -1.39
C MET A 149 14.04 3.06 -2.78
N THR A 150 14.88 2.04 -2.82
CA THR A 150 15.06 1.22 -4.03
C THR A 150 13.86 0.27 -4.20
N HIS A 151 13.66 -0.27 -5.40
CA HIS A 151 12.63 -1.28 -5.64
C HIS A 151 12.79 -2.51 -4.74
N GLU A 152 14.01 -2.98 -4.56
CA GLU A 152 14.33 -4.10 -3.67
C GLU A 152 13.94 -3.79 -2.21
N ARG A 153 14.27 -2.61 -1.72
CA ARG A 153 13.91 -2.19 -0.35
C ARG A 153 12.40 -2.04 -0.18
N ALA A 154 11.70 -1.49 -1.18
CA ALA A 154 10.26 -1.42 -1.20
C ALA A 154 9.63 -2.82 -1.18
N PHE A 155 10.13 -3.74 -2.00
CA PHE A 155 9.66 -5.12 -2.04
C PHE A 155 9.81 -5.84 -0.70
N GLN A 156 10.98 -5.76 -0.07
CA GLN A 156 11.24 -6.34 1.25
C GLN A 156 10.32 -5.71 2.32
N GLY A 157 10.12 -4.40 2.28
CA GLY A 157 9.21 -3.69 3.17
C GLY A 157 7.76 -4.16 3.01
N VAL A 158 7.29 -4.32 1.79
CA VAL A 158 5.94 -4.83 1.48
C VAL A 158 5.76 -6.26 1.99
N VAL A 159 6.70 -7.17 1.70
CA VAL A 159 6.64 -8.56 2.17
C VAL A 159 6.62 -8.61 3.69
N THR A 160 7.46 -7.83 4.36
CA THR A 160 7.49 -7.75 5.83
C THR A 160 6.18 -7.23 6.41
N ALA A 161 5.63 -6.16 5.85
CA ALA A 161 4.39 -5.56 6.31
C ALA A 161 3.18 -6.49 6.12
N LEU A 162 3.11 -7.20 4.98
CA LEU A 162 2.05 -8.18 4.72
C LEU A 162 2.14 -9.38 5.65
N SER A 163 3.33 -9.91 5.90
CA SER A 163 3.54 -11.01 6.85
C SER A 163 3.15 -10.61 8.27
N ALA A 164 3.47 -9.39 8.69
CA ALA A 164 3.06 -8.87 9.99
C ALA A 164 1.53 -8.73 10.10
N TYR A 165 0.87 -8.29 9.03
CA TYR A 165 -0.58 -8.18 8.97
C TYR A 165 -1.27 -9.56 9.04
N GLU A 166 -0.78 -10.55 8.31
CA GLU A 166 -1.30 -11.92 8.36
C GLU A 166 -1.13 -12.54 9.77
N TYR A 167 0.04 -12.39 10.37
CA TYR A 167 0.31 -12.83 11.73
C TYR A 167 -0.63 -12.17 12.75
N ALA A 168 -0.83 -10.84 12.65
CA ALA A 168 -1.75 -10.13 13.53
C ALA A 168 -3.20 -10.59 13.34
N ARG A 169 -3.63 -10.85 12.11
CA ARG A 169 -4.96 -11.35 11.79
C ARG A 169 -5.19 -12.77 12.35
N GLU A 170 -4.21 -13.67 12.21
CA GLU A 170 -4.27 -15.02 12.75
C GLU A 170 -4.31 -15.00 14.27
N THR A 171 -3.50 -14.18 14.91
CA THR A 171 -3.46 -14.05 16.37
C THR A 171 -4.77 -13.46 16.93
N LEU A 172 -5.40 -12.56 16.22
CA LEU A 172 -6.70 -11.97 16.59
C LEU A 172 -7.88 -12.92 16.35
N THR A 173 -7.75 -13.88 15.42
CA THR A 173 -8.77 -14.91 15.17
C THR A 173 -8.64 -16.12 16.12
N PHE A 174 -7.51 -16.25 16.83
CA PHE A 174 -7.39 -17.22 17.91
C PHE A 174 -8.25 -16.78 19.10
N SER A 175 -9.48 -17.23 19.09
CA SER A 175 -10.64 -16.79 19.88
C SER A 175 -10.58 -16.99 21.41
N GLY A 176 -9.44 -17.39 21.97
CA GLY A 176 -9.26 -17.53 23.42
C GLY A 176 -8.64 -16.31 24.13
N ILE A 177 -7.94 -15.43 23.40
CA ILE A 177 -7.20 -14.30 23.99
C ILE A 177 -7.92 -12.97 23.76
N SER A 178 -8.86 -12.91 22.81
CA SER A 178 -9.51 -11.67 22.42
C SER A 178 -10.46 -11.09 23.46
N ALA A 179 -11.11 -11.91 24.29
CA ALA A 179 -12.07 -11.43 25.28
C ALA A 179 -11.41 -10.59 26.40
N PRO A 180 -10.33 -11.01 27.04
CA PRO A 180 -9.67 -10.20 28.09
C PRO A 180 -8.98 -8.95 27.52
N ILE A 181 -8.42 -9.01 26.29
CA ILE A 181 -7.80 -7.83 25.65
C ILE A 181 -8.88 -6.82 25.23
N ARG A 182 -10.02 -7.30 24.70
CA ARG A 182 -11.15 -6.41 24.35
C ARG A 182 -11.72 -5.75 25.61
N ALA A 183 -11.87 -6.49 26.71
CA ALA A 183 -12.31 -5.93 27.99
C ALA A 183 -11.32 -4.89 28.55
N ALA A 184 -10.01 -5.14 28.43
CA ALA A 184 -8.97 -4.18 28.84
C ALA A 184 -8.96 -2.91 27.99
N LEU A 185 -9.14 -3.04 26.67
CA LEU A 185 -9.25 -1.88 25.77
C LEU A 185 -10.52 -1.06 26.03
N GLU A 186 -11.63 -1.71 26.29
CA GLU A 186 -12.90 -1.05 26.67
C GLU A 186 -12.76 -0.31 28.00
N ASP A 187 -12.08 -0.89 29.01
CA ASP A 187 -11.78 -0.23 30.28
C ASP A 187 -10.89 1.01 30.08
N ILE A 188 -9.81 0.89 29.29
CA ILE A 188 -8.92 2.02 28.95
C ILE A 188 -9.71 3.13 28.24
N ARG A 189 -10.55 2.79 27.27
CA ARG A 189 -11.37 3.74 26.52
C ARG A 189 -12.37 4.49 27.44
N SER A 190 -13.00 3.75 28.35
CA SER A 190 -13.93 4.31 29.34
C SER A 190 -13.22 5.22 30.35
N ARG A 191 -11.95 4.93 30.66
CA ARG A 191 -11.13 5.77 31.56
C ARG A 191 -10.66 7.04 30.87
N LEU A 192 -10.29 6.96 29.59
CA LEU A 192 -9.92 8.11 28.76
C LEU A 192 -11.10 9.06 28.61
N ALA A 193 -12.28 8.56 28.25
CA ALA A 193 -13.50 9.39 28.14
C ALA A 193 -13.80 10.15 29.42
N ARG A 194 -13.67 9.49 30.59
CA ARG A 194 -13.86 10.14 31.91
C ARG A 194 -12.79 11.19 32.23
N LEU A 195 -11.59 11.07 31.69
CA LEU A 195 -10.54 12.09 31.86
C LEU A 195 -10.77 13.29 30.93
N GLU A 196 -11.22 13.04 29.70
CA GLU A 196 -11.60 14.09 28.74
C GLU A 196 -12.76 14.94 29.28
N ASP A 197 -13.81 14.30 29.83
CA ASP A 197 -14.95 15.00 30.46
C ASP A 197 -14.53 15.88 31.66
N ARG A 198 -13.51 15.48 32.42
CA ARG A 198 -12.97 16.28 33.53
C ARG A 198 -12.13 17.47 33.06
N VAL A 199 -11.45 17.35 31.90
CA VAL A 199 -10.61 18.42 31.35
C VAL A 199 -11.43 19.45 30.59
N THR A 200 -12.56 19.03 29.95
CA THR A 200 -13.41 19.88 29.15
C THR A 200 -14.58 20.51 29.98
N GLY A 201 -14.82 20.03 31.22
CA GLY A 201 -15.87 20.47 32.11
C GLY A 201 -15.41 21.44 33.21
N SER A 202 -14.25 22.09 33.10
CA SER A 202 -13.74 23.14 34.00
C SER A 202 -13.77 24.50 33.35
#